data_963fb43ca244b9b2422471d079dbd96b
#
_entry.id   963fb43ca244b9b2422471d079dbd96b
#
_cell.length_a   1.000
_cell.length_b   1.000
_cell.length_c   1.000
_cell.angle_alpha   90.00
_cell.angle_beta   90.00
_cell.angle_gamma   90.00
#
_symmetry.space_group_name_H-M   'P 1'
#
loop_
_entity.id
_entity.type
_entity.pdbx_description
1 polymer ?
#
loop_
_entity_poly.entity_id
_entity_poly.type
_entity_poly.pdbx_seq_one_letter_code
_entity_poly.pdbx_strand_id
1 'polypeptide(L)'
;MQRFAIICSLLFVISLLSCEEKKDKSGKVVDTPTTGSIRIMVDEGYRPIIESSIDVFDSIYRQATIEAIYTSEGQAVDAVLRDSVQVIIITRKLTEDELKFFTQRGFTPPMTPIAHDAVAFILHPANRDTVFTNAQLIDILAGKTIKWSQLNPKSKLGDIRVVFDHPLSGTLRYVKDSMLVGAPLTPNASALQTNAEVIAYVGNNKNAIGIIAANWISDTDDSGVQQFRKEIKIADIAKTVDAEGYGPYQAYLATGDYPYKRTMYIINAQARKGLGLGFASFLAGDQGQRIVLKDGLLPAQAPTRLIKATRD
;
A
#
# COMPACT_ATOMS: atom_id res chain seq x y z
N MET A 1 -10.21 56.62 31.08
CA MET A 1 -10.89 55.61 30.25
C MET A 1 -9.95 54.99 29.19
N GLN A 2 -9.16 55.75 28.46
CA GLN A 2 -8.24 55.23 27.41
C GLN A 2 -7.18 54.26 27.92
N ARG A 3 -6.58 54.45 29.10
CA ARG A 3 -5.58 53.57 29.67
C ARG A 3 -6.15 52.21 30.11
N PHE A 4 -7.40 52.14 30.50
CA PHE A 4 -8.10 50.90 30.88
C PHE A 4 -8.45 50.06 29.66
N ALA A 5 -8.81 50.67 28.54
CA ALA A 5 -9.11 50.00 27.28
C ALA A 5 -7.85 49.35 26.67
N ILE A 6 -6.67 49.98 26.80
CA ILE A 6 -5.39 49.43 26.31
C ILE A 6 -4.97 48.22 27.12
N ILE A 7 -5.14 48.22 28.45
CA ILE A 7 -4.80 47.10 29.33
C ILE A 7 -5.73 45.89 29.06
N CYS A 8 -7.02 46.10 28.87
CA CYS A 8 -7.96 45.02 28.50
C CYS A 8 -7.68 44.47 27.11
N SER A 9 -7.26 45.28 26.14
CA SER A 9 -6.89 44.86 24.80
C SER A 9 -5.60 44.02 24.82
N LEU A 10 -4.62 44.37 25.66
CA LEU A 10 -3.37 43.64 25.80
C LEU A 10 -3.57 42.27 26.50
N LEU A 11 -4.47 42.21 27.49
CA LEU A 11 -4.85 40.96 28.17
C LEU A 11 -5.62 39.98 27.25
N PHE A 12 -6.42 40.49 26.32
CA PHE A 12 -7.15 39.69 25.34
C PHE A 12 -6.24 39.09 24.27
N VAL A 13 -5.16 39.78 23.89
CA VAL A 13 -4.18 39.28 22.91
C VAL A 13 -3.31 38.17 23.53
N ILE A 14 -3.01 38.21 24.83
CA ILE A 14 -2.20 37.19 25.52
C ILE A 14 -3.01 35.89 25.71
N SER A 15 -4.33 35.93 25.83
CA SER A 15 -5.16 34.73 25.96
C SER A 15 -5.32 33.93 24.64
N LEU A 16 -4.94 34.49 23.49
CA LEU A 16 -5.00 33.81 22.19
C LEU A 16 -3.74 32.99 21.84
N LEU A 17 -2.67 33.07 22.66
CA LEU A 17 -1.39 32.41 22.40
C LEU A 17 -1.17 31.14 23.24
N SER A 18 -2.10 30.75 24.09
CA SER A 18 -1.97 29.55 24.92
C SER A 18 -2.54 28.33 24.23
N CYS A 19 -1.88 27.86 23.19
CA CYS A 19 -1.96 26.46 22.76
C CYS A 19 -0.93 25.67 23.57
N GLU A 20 -1.23 25.38 24.85
CA GLU A 20 -0.35 24.57 25.70
C GLU A 20 -0.35 23.13 25.20
N GLU A 21 0.82 22.65 24.79
CA GLU A 21 1.07 21.24 24.57
C GLU A 21 0.75 20.47 25.86
N LYS A 22 -0.25 19.61 25.84
CA LYS A 22 -0.49 18.70 26.97
C LYS A 22 0.68 17.72 27.08
N LYS A 23 1.58 17.99 28.00
CA LYS A 23 2.71 17.10 28.34
C LYS A 23 2.33 16.21 29.53
N ASP A 24 2.79 15.00 29.52
CA ASP A 24 2.67 14.10 30.66
C ASP A 24 3.65 14.51 31.79
N LYS A 25 3.62 13.77 32.91
CA LYS A 25 4.52 14.02 34.05
C LYS A 25 6.01 13.89 33.72
N SER A 26 6.37 13.31 32.56
CA SER A 26 7.73 13.16 32.04
C SER A 26 8.12 14.23 31.04
N GLY A 27 7.23 15.19 30.74
CA GLY A 27 7.43 16.25 29.76
C GLY A 27 7.24 15.83 28.30
N LYS A 28 6.76 14.61 28.04
CA LYS A 28 6.45 14.11 26.70
C LYS A 28 5.02 14.51 26.29
N VAL A 29 4.83 14.77 24.99
CA VAL A 29 3.48 14.98 24.41
C VAL A 29 2.62 13.76 24.72
N VAL A 30 1.41 13.99 25.27
CA VAL A 30 0.47 12.91 25.61
C VAL A 30 0.04 12.20 24.34
N ASP A 31 0.16 10.86 24.34
CA ASP A 31 -0.29 10.02 23.23
C ASP A 31 -1.83 9.95 23.18
N THR A 32 -2.38 10.61 22.18
CA THR A 32 -3.83 10.64 21.88
C THR A 32 -4.04 10.30 20.39
N PRO A 33 -5.27 10.16 19.90
CA PRO A 33 -5.50 9.95 18.47
C PRO A 33 -4.96 11.03 17.53
N THR A 34 -4.62 12.22 18.04
CA THR A 34 -4.20 13.39 17.24
C THR A 34 -2.90 14.03 17.71
N THR A 35 -2.25 13.48 18.72
CA THR A 35 -0.97 13.98 19.28
C THR A 35 -0.08 12.82 19.71
N GLY A 36 1.22 13.04 19.76
CA GLY A 36 2.22 12.08 20.20
C GLY A 36 3.12 11.59 19.06
N SER A 37 3.87 10.54 19.33
CA SER A 37 4.76 9.93 18.33
C SER A 37 4.58 8.42 18.30
N ILE A 38 4.49 7.86 17.13
CA ILE A 38 4.39 6.41 16.93
C ILE A 38 5.27 5.96 15.78
N ARG A 39 5.88 4.79 15.95
CA ARG A 39 6.55 4.06 14.88
C ARG A 39 5.62 2.99 14.35
N ILE A 40 5.48 2.92 13.03
CA ILE A 40 4.71 1.91 12.33
C ILE A 40 5.60 1.12 11.36
N MET A 41 5.26 -0.13 11.08
CA MET A 41 5.89 -0.88 10.00
C MET A 41 4.90 -1.11 8.86
N VAL A 42 5.37 -0.92 7.64
CA VAL A 42 4.54 -0.93 6.43
C VAL A 42 5.16 -1.85 5.39
N ASP A 43 4.36 -2.73 4.80
CA ASP A 43 4.80 -3.47 3.60
C ASP A 43 5.25 -2.46 2.53
N GLU A 44 6.47 -2.63 2.04
CA GLU A 44 7.15 -1.70 1.13
C GLU A 44 6.32 -1.44 -0.13
N GLY A 45 5.52 -2.41 -0.56
CA GLY A 45 4.57 -2.24 -1.66
C GLY A 45 3.59 -1.07 -1.47
N TYR A 46 3.39 -0.60 -0.25
CA TYR A 46 2.48 0.50 0.08
C TYR A 46 3.17 1.81 0.43
N ARG A 47 4.48 1.90 0.23
CA ARG A 47 5.23 3.13 0.49
C ARG A 47 4.56 4.37 -0.12
N PRO A 48 4.21 4.43 -1.43
CA PRO A 48 3.69 5.65 -2.04
C PRO A 48 2.44 6.18 -1.34
N ILE A 49 1.41 5.33 -1.17
CA ILE A 49 0.13 5.76 -0.57
C ILE A 49 0.26 6.10 0.92
N ILE A 50 1.15 5.42 1.66
CA ILE A 50 1.33 5.70 3.08
C ILE A 50 2.14 6.97 3.30
N GLU A 51 3.14 7.27 2.47
CA GLU A 51 3.85 8.56 2.49
C GLU A 51 2.87 9.72 2.22
N SER A 52 2.07 9.66 1.14
CA SER A 52 1.02 10.64 0.85
C SER A 52 0.04 10.81 2.03
N SER A 53 -0.34 9.70 2.66
CA SER A 53 -1.29 9.72 3.79
C SER A 53 -0.69 10.34 5.05
N ILE A 54 0.59 10.07 5.36
CA ILE A 54 1.30 10.65 6.49
C ILE A 54 1.47 12.15 6.30
N ASP A 55 1.87 12.60 5.11
CA ASP A 55 2.04 14.02 4.80
C ASP A 55 0.74 14.82 5.05
N VAL A 56 -0.41 14.28 4.63
CA VAL A 56 -1.70 14.90 4.89
C VAL A 56 -2.07 14.83 6.37
N PHE A 57 -1.85 13.70 7.04
CA PHE A 57 -2.15 13.53 8.46
C PHE A 57 -1.34 14.52 9.32
N ASP A 58 -0.03 14.63 9.10
CA ASP A 58 0.87 15.51 9.83
C ASP A 58 0.53 17.00 9.56
N SER A 59 0.08 17.33 8.35
CA SER A 59 -0.38 18.70 8.04
C SER A 59 -1.61 19.11 8.85
N ILE A 60 -2.50 18.18 9.16
CA ILE A 60 -3.72 18.37 9.94
C ILE A 60 -3.42 18.33 11.44
N TYR A 61 -2.64 17.36 11.89
CA TYR A 61 -2.35 17.09 13.30
C TYR A 61 -0.90 17.40 13.64
N ARG A 62 -0.56 18.69 13.72
CA ARG A 62 0.82 19.19 13.88
C ARG A 62 1.56 18.73 15.14
N GLN A 63 0.87 18.14 16.11
CA GLN A 63 1.46 17.56 17.33
C GLN A 63 1.54 16.02 17.24
N ALA A 64 1.26 15.46 16.08
CA ALA A 64 1.44 14.05 15.79
C ALA A 64 2.70 13.85 14.96
N THR A 65 3.39 12.72 15.17
CA THR A 65 4.52 12.29 14.34
C THR A 65 4.40 10.80 14.08
N ILE A 66 4.34 10.41 12.83
CA ILE A 66 4.29 9.01 12.40
C ILE A 66 5.61 8.67 11.70
N GLU A 67 6.42 7.82 12.33
CA GLU A 67 7.64 7.28 11.74
C GLU A 67 7.32 5.95 11.04
N ALA A 68 7.25 5.93 9.71
CA ALA A 68 7.03 4.72 8.94
C ALA A 68 8.35 4.02 8.57
N ILE A 69 8.46 2.74 8.94
CA ILE A 69 9.54 1.85 8.50
C ILE A 69 8.99 0.95 7.41
N TYR A 70 9.48 1.14 6.20
CA TYR A 70 9.10 0.32 5.06
C TYR A 70 9.94 -0.94 5.01
N THR A 71 9.27 -2.09 5.01
CA THR A 71 9.89 -3.41 5.11
C THR A 71 9.03 -4.45 4.40
N SER A 72 9.38 -5.73 4.45
CA SER A 72 8.52 -6.78 3.91
C SER A 72 7.35 -7.11 4.85
N GLU A 73 6.23 -7.60 4.30
CA GLU A 73 5.06 -8.04 5.07
C GLU A 73 5.45 -9.01 6.20
N GLY A 74 6.30 -9.99 5.89
CA GLY A 74 6.71 -10.98 6.89
C GLY A 74 7.50 -10.37 8.05
N GLN A 75 8.37 -9.38 7.76
CA GLN A 75 9.12 -8.67 8.82
C GLN A 75 8.21 -7.78 9.66
N ALA A 76 7.21 -7.13 9.06
CA ALA A 76 6.23 -6.33 9.80
C ALA A 76 5.39 -7.21 10.75
N VAL A 77 4.96 -8.40 10.29
CA VAL A 77 4.24 -9.36 11.12
C VAL A 77 5.12 -9.88 12.26
N ASP A 78 6.36 -10.26 11.99
CA ASP A 78 7.29 -10.69 13.02
C ASP A 78 7.51 -9.61 14.10
N ALA A 79 7.63 -8.35 13.67
CA ALA A 79 7.83 -7.22 14.58
C ALA A 79 6.62 -6.99 15.51
N VAL A 80 5.39 -7.08 15.02
CA VAL A 80 4.19 -6.91 15.86
C VAL A 80 3.99 -8.10 16.80
N LEU A 81 4.34 -9.31 16.39
CA LEU A 81 4.28 -10.49 17.25
C LEU A 81 5.35 -10.47 18.36
N ARG A 82 6.49 -9.81 18.13
CA ARG A 82 7.53 -9.59 19.15
C ARG A 82 7.30 -8.32 19.99
N ASP A 83 6.18 -7.62 19.80
CA ASP A 83 5.84 -6.37 20.48
C ASP A 83 6.91 -5.25 20.29
N SER A 84 7.70 -5.33 19.22
CA SER A 84 8.70 -4.31 18.86
C SER A 84 8.07 -3.12 18.12
N VAL A 85 6.91 -3.32 17.51
CA VAL A 85 6.04 -2.31 16.91
C VAL A 85 4.58 -2.67 17.21
N GLN A 86 3.72 -1.65 17.32
CA GLN A 86 2.31 -1.89 17.68
C GLN A 86 1.34 -1.62 16.53
N VAL A 87 1.80 -1.02 15.44
CA VAL A 87 0.96 -0.75 14.27
C VAL A 87 1.69 -1.20 13.02
N ILE A 88 1.02 -2.02 12.22
CA ILE A 88 1.54 -2.49 10.94
C ILE A 88 0.50 -2.29 9.82
N ILE A 89 0.99 -2.12 8.58
CA ILE A 89 0.15 -2.07 7.39
C ILE A 89 0.62 -3.14 6.43
N ILE A 90 -0.26 -4.10 6.12
CA ILE A 90 0.03 -5.30 5.35
C ILE A 90 -1.12 -5.70 4.42
N THR A 91 -0.91 -6.72 3.59
CA THR A 91 -1.86 -7.13 2.52
C THR A 91 -2.84 -8.22 2.93
N ARG A 92 -2.91 -8.58 4.20
CA ARG A 92 -3.80 -9.61 4.73
C ARG A 92 -4.20 -9.34 6.18
N LYS A 93 -5.14 -10.07 6.68
CA LYS A 93 -5.38 -10.17 8.12
C LYS A 93 -4.31 -11.08 8.77
N LEU A 94 -4.15 -10.97 10.07
CA LEU A 94 -3.38 -11.95 10.84
C LEU A 94 -4.07 -13.33 10.74
N THR A 95 -3.26 -14.38 10.66
CA THR A 95 -3.74 -15.76 10.70
C THR A 95 -4.25 -16.11 12.10
N GLU A 96 -4.98 -17.22 12.23
CA GLU A 96 -5.46 -17.69 13.54
C GLU A 96 -4.30 -17.95 14.51
N ASP A 97 -3.18 -18.50 14.03
CA ASP A 97 -2.01 -18.76 14.87
C ASP A 97 -1.34 -17.45 15.34
N GLU A 98 -1.23 -16.45 14.47
CA GLU A 98 -0.74 -15.13 14.83
C GLU A 98 -1.67 -14.42 15.82
N LEU A 99 -3.00 -14.58 15.68
CA LEU A 99 -3.99 -14.02 16.61
C LEU A 99 -3.93 -14.66 17.99
N LYS A 100 -3.53 -15.93 18.12
CA LYS A 100 -3.36 -16.60 19.43
C LYS A 100 -2.41 -15.84 20.34
N PHE A 101 -1.36 -15.23 19.78
CA PHE A 101 -0.41 -14.40 20.54
C PHE A 101 -1.11 -13.25 21.29
N PHE A 102 -2.09 -12.62 20.66
CA PHE A 102 -2.85 -11.51 21.23
C PHE A 102 -3.99 -12.00 22.13
N THR A 103 -4.73 -13.02 21.71
CA THR A 103 -5.89 -13.54 22.47
C THR A 103 -5.48 -14.15 23.79
N GLN A 104 -4.30 -14.79 23.88
CA GLN A 104 -3.72 -15.25 25.15
C GLN A 104 -3.44 -14.11 26.14
N ARG A 105 -3.33 -12.88 25.66
CA ARG A 105 -3.16 -11.66 26.46
C ARG A 105 -4.48 -10.92 26.69
N GLY A 106 -5.63 -11.54 26.34
CA GLY A 106 -6.95 -10.95 26.50
C GLY A 106 -7.28 -9.83 25.53
N PHE A 107 -6.58 -9.73 24.38
CA PHE A 107 -6.75 -8.67 23.41
C PHE A 107 -6.84 -9.22 21.98
N THR A 108 -7.66 -8.60 21.14
CA THR A 108 -7.70 -8.87 19.69
C THR A 108 -7.45 -7.58 18.94
N PRO A 109 -6.33 -7.46 18.18
CA PRO A 109 -6.02 -6.23 17.47
C PRO A 109 -7.06 -5.96 16.39
N PRO A 110 -7.63 -4.75 16.30
CA PRO A 110 -8.46 -4.36 15.17
C PRO A 110 -7.64 -4.40 13.88
N MET A 111 -8.23 -5.00 12.85
CA MET A 111 -7.69 -5.13 11.49
C MET A 111 -8.62 -4.39 10.54
N THR A 112 -8.31 -3.12 10.30
CA THR A 112 -9.16 -2.20 9.53
C THR A 112 -8.75 -2.20 8.07
N PRO A 113 -9.64 -2.52 7.12
CA PRO A 113 -9.35 -2.38 5.70
C PRO A 113 -9.28 -0.89 5.34
N ILE A 114 -8.25 -0.50 4.59
CA ILE A 114 -8.00 0.90 4.22
C ILE A 114 -7.99 1.14 2.71
N ALA A 115 -7.63 0.15 1.91
CA ALA A 115 -7.68 0.21 0.45
C ALA A 115 -7.72 -1.18 -0.17
N HIS A 116 -8.06 -1.24 -1.47
CA HIS A 116 -7.77 -2.39 -2.30
C HIS A 116 -6.71 -2.02 -3.32
N ASP A 117 -5.66 -2.81 -3.35
CA ASP A 117 -4.55 -2.78 -4.31
C ASP A 117 -4.63 -3.99 -5.23
N ALA A 118 -3.68 -4.10 -6.15
CA ALA A 118 -3.52 -5.24 -7.03
C ALA A 118 -2.05 -5.70 -7.10
N VAL A 119 -1.86 -6.97 -7.43
CA VAL A 119 -0.57 -7.46 -7.92
C VAL A 119 -0.50 -7.14 -9.41
N ALA A 120 0.50 -6.34 -9.80
CA ALA A 120 0.74 -5.91 -11.18
C ALA A 120 1.90 -6.70 -11.81
N PHE A 121 1.76 -7.03 -13.08
CA PHE A 121 2.81 -7.63 -13.91
C PHE A 121 3.37 -6.57 -14.84
N ILE A 122 4.69 -6.41 -14.84
CA ILE A 122 5.38 -5.39 -15.63
C ILE A 122 6.42 -6.02 -16.55
N LEU A 123 6.62 -5.40 -17.70
CA LEU A 123 7.44 -5.89 -18.79
C LEU A 123 8.36 -4.79 -19.32
N HIS A 124 9.44 -5.18 -19.94
CA HIS A 124 10.30 -4.24 -20.67
C HIS A 124 9.53 -3.60 -21.84
N PRO A 125 9.74 -2.31 -22.15
CA PRO A 125 9.04 -1.58 -23.23
C PRO A 125 9.15 -2.24 -24.62
N ALA A 126 10.24 -2.94 -24.89
CA ALA A 126 10.43 -3.66 -26.16
C ALA A 126 9.68 -5.00 -26.24
N ASN A 127 9.12 -5.52 -25.13
CA ASN A 127 8.30 -6.70 -25.17
C ASN A 127 6.98 -6.39 -25.88
N ARG A 128 6.57 -7.26 -26.81
CA ARG A 128 5.33 -7.11 -27.58
C ARG A 128 4.18 -7.91 -27.01
N ASP A 129 4.47 -8.88 -26.16
CA ASP A 129 3.50 -9.72 -25.50
C ASP A 129 3.06 -9.01 -24.22
N THR A 130 1.93 -8.29 -24.26
CA THR A 130 1.46 -7.43 -23.16
C THR A 130 0.11 -7.88 -22.58
N VAL A 131 -0.53 -8.89 -23.17
CA VAL A 131 -1.81 -9.44 -22.71
C VAL A 131 -1.60 -10.91 -22.38
N PHE A 132 -1.99 -11.32 -21.17
CA PHE A 132 -1.85 -12.68 -20.70
C PHE A 132 -3.18 -13.19 -20.15
N THR A 133 -3.41 -14.48 -20.30
CA THR A 133 -4.46 -15.13 -19.52
C THR A 133 -3.96 -15.49 -18.13
N ASN A 134 -4.87 -15.70 -17.19
CA ASN A 134 -4.53 -16.22 -15.86
C ASN A 134 -3.75 -17.55 -15.95
N ALA A 135 -4.13 -18.45 -16.85
CA ALA A 135 -3.44 -19.73 -17.06
C ALA A 135 -2.00 -19.54 -17.52
N GLN A 136 -1.76 -18.63 -18.49
CA GLN A 136 -0.40 -18.35 -18.97
C GLN A 136 0.50 -17.79 -17.86
N LEU A 137 0.00 -16.88 -17.02
CA LEU A 137 0.77 -16.36 -15.89
C LEU A 137 1.07 -17.45 -14.85
N ILE A 138 0.09 -18.29 -14.52
CA ILE A 138 0.31 -19.41 -13.61
C ILE A 138 1.37 -20.37 -14.18
N ASP A 139 1.34 -20.68 -15.48
CA ASP A 139 2.32 -21.56 -16.12
C ASP A 139 3.73 -20.95 -16.15
N ILE A 140 3.85 -19.63 -16.31
CA ILE A 140 5.14 -18.92 -16.16
C ILE A 140 5.62 -19.02 -14.71
N LEU A 141 4.77 -18.72 -13.74
CA LEU A 141 5.10 -18.71 -12.32
C LEU A 141 5.44 -20.11 -11.80
N ALA A 142 4.79 -21.14 -12.33
CA ALA A 142 5.09 -22.55 -12.00
C ALA A 142 6.27 -23.12 -12.78
N GLY A 143 6.88 -22.38 -13.72
CA GLY A 143 8.02 -22.83 -14.53
C GLY A 143 7.67 -23.85 -15.62
N LYS A 144 6.39 -23.98 -16.00
CA LYS A 144 5.96 -24.78 -17.15
C LYS A 144 6.23 -24.03 -18.47
N THR A 145 6.06 -22.70 -18.45
CA THR A 145 6.44 -21.80 -19.54
C THR A 145 7.70 -21.04 -19.15
N ILE A 146 8.82 -21.39 -19.77
CA ILE A 146 10.15 -20.84 -19.42
C ILE A 146 10.74 -19.96 -20.52
N LYS A 147 10.14 -19.92 -21.71
CA LYS A 147 10.59 -19.11 -22.86
C LYS A 147 9.44 -18.28 -23.41
N TRP A 148 9.74 -17.06 -23.83
CA TRP A 148 8.79 -16.18 -24.50
C TRP A 148 8.23 -16.78 -25.79
N SER A 149 9.05 -17.58 -26.51
CA SER A 149 8.61 -18.28 -27.74
C SER A 149 7.53 -19.35 -27.52
N GLN A 150 7.35 -19.82 -26.28
CA GLN A 150 6.24 -20.75 -25.96
C GLN A 150 4.89 -20.04 -25.87
N LEU A 151 4.89 -18.74 -25.56
CA LEU A 151 3.69 -17.89 -25.57
C LEU A 151 3.42 -17.33 -26.97
N ASN A 152 4.47 -16.87 -27.62
CA ASN A 152 4.40 -16.30 -28.96
C ASN A 152 5.55 -16.83 -29.81
N PRO A 153 5.28 -17.74 -30.78
CA PRO A 153 6.32 -18.34 -31.64
C PRO A 153 7.13 -17.31 -32.46
N LYS A 154 6.61 -16.08 -32.62
CA LYS A 154 7.32 -15.00 -33.30
C LYS A 154 8.21 -14.19 -32.36
N SER A 155 8.18 -14.44 -31.07
CA SER A 155 9.03 -13.75 -30.10
C SER A 155 10.49 -14.09 -30.32
N LYS A 156 11.33 -13.07 -30.32
CA LYS A 156 12.81 -13.20 -30.36
C LYS A 156 13.45 -13.11 -28.99
N LEU A 157 12.63 -13.02 -27.94
CA LEU A 157 13.07 -12.97 -26.56
C LEU A 157 13.49 -14.39 -26.10
N GLY A 158 14.40 -14.44 -25.13
CA GLY A 158 14.94 -15.69 -24.58
C GLY A 158 14.12 -16.28 -23.46
N ASP A 159 14.82 -16.80 -22.45
CA ASP A 159 14.20 -17.39 -21.27
C ASP A 159 13.53 -16.32 -20.40
N ILE A 160 12.33 -16.63 -19.91
CA ILE A 160 11.57 -15.74 -19.03
C ILE A 160 12.26 -15.68 -17.66
N ARG A 161 12.51 -14.46 -17.16
CA ARG A 161 13.02 -14.21 -15.82
C ARG A 161 11.92 -13.55 -14.99
N VAL A 162 11.49 -14.23 -13.94
CA VAL A 162 10.48 -13.72 -13.00
C VAL A 162 11.19 -12.98 -11.87
N VAL A 163 10.77 -11.76 -11.57
CA VAL A 163 11.42 -10.90 -10.56
C VAL A 163 10.39 -10.34 -9.60
N PHE A 164 10.67 -10.46 -8.30
CA PHE A 164 9.83 -9.96 -7.20
C PHE A 164 10.58 -8.89 -6.39
N ASP A 165 9.83 -8.15 -5.58
CA ASP A 165 10.31 -7.12 -4.66
C ASP A 165 11.14 -7.69 -3.49
N HIS A 166 10.59 -8.64 -2.70
CA HIS A 166 11.30 -9.20 -1.54
C HIS A 166 10.86 -10.65 -1.27
N PRO A 167 11.75 -11.53 -0.76
CA PRO A 167 11.41 -12.93 -0.46
C PRO A 167 10.27 -13.12 0.54
N LEU A 168 10.03 -12.14 1.40
CA LEU A 168 8.97 -12.13 2.42
C LEU A 168 7.90 -11.06 2.15
N SER A 169 7.78 -10.56 0.91
CA SER A 169 6.78 -9.54 0.55
C SER A 169 5.36 -10.11 0.50
N GLY A 170 4.39 -9.24 0.71
CA GLY A 170 2.99 -9.54 0.49
C GLY A 170 2.68 -9.91 -0.96
N THR A 171 3.45 -9.37 -1.92
CA THR A 171 3.32 -9.68 -3.34
C THR A 171 3.69 -11.14 -3.64
N LEU A 172 4.86 -11.59 -3.19
CA LEU A 172 5.29 -12.98 -3.39
C LEU A 172 4.40 -13.96 -2.61
N ARG A 173 3.99 -13.62 -1.38
CA ARG A 173 3.03 -14.42 -0.63
C ARG A 173 1.72 -14.59 -1.40
N TYR A 174 1.15 -13.48 -1.93
CA TYR A 174 -0.09 -13.55 -2.72
C TYR A 174 0.05 -14.48 -3.92
N VAL A 175 1.16 -14.41 -4.64
CA VAL A 175 1.44 -15.31 -5.77
C VAL A 175 1.45 -16.76 -5.33
N LYS A 176 2.14 -17.09 -4.23
CA LYS A 176 2.21 -18.47 -3.72
C LYS A 176 0.86 -19.00 -3.25
N ASP A 177 0.13 -18.18 -2.48
CA ASP A 177 -1.09 -18.62 -1.80
C ASP A 177 -2.32 -18.59 -2.73
N SER A 178 -2.43 -17.57 -3.59
CA SER A 178 -3.65 -17.31 -4.37
C SER A 178 -3.53 -17.70 -5.84
N MET A 179 -2.31 -17.67 -6.43
CA MET A 179 -2.14 -18.02 -7.83
C MET A 179 -1.59 -19.44 -8.01
N LEU A 180 -0.53 -19.80 -7.29
CA LEU A 180 0.11 -21.10 -7.39
C LEU A 180 -0.61 -22.18 -6.58
N VAL A 181 -1.27 -21.82 -5.47
CA VAL A 181 -2.09 -22.72 -4.61
C VAL A 181 -1.34 -24.02 -4.29
N GLY A 182 -0.10 -23.88 -3.76
CA GLY A 182 0.75 -25.01 -3.39
C GLY A 182 1.66 -25.55 -4.50
N ALA A 183 1.52 -25.10 -5.74
CA ALA A 183 2.51 -25.42 -6.77
C ALA A 183 3.84 -24.69 -6.49
N PRO A 184 4.99 -25.29 -6.83
CA PRO A 184 6.29 -24.66 -6.63
C PRO A 184 6.45 -23.43 -7.52
N LEU A 185 7.14 -22.42 -7.01
CA LEU A 185 7.56 -21.27 -7.80
C LEU A 185 8.70 -21.68 -8.75
N THR A 186 8.69 -21.11 -9.95
CA THR A 186 9.73 -21.36 -10.96
C THR A 186 11.14 -21.11 -10.39
N PRO A 187 12.13 -21.99 -10.70
CA PRO A 187 13.52 -21.74 -10.31
C PRO A 187 14.14 -20.51 -10.99
N ASN A 188 13.52 -19.99 -12.07
CA ASN A 188 13.93 -18.77 -12.74
C ASN A 188 13.41 -17.49 -12.03
N ALA A 189 12.80 -17.63 -10.85
CA ALA A 189 12.38 -16.50 -10.04
C ALA A 189 13.54 -15.98 -9.18
N SER A 190 13.64 -14.66 -9.08
CA SER A 190 14.55 -13.96 -8.17
C SER A 190 13.81 -12.85 -7.42
N ALA A 191 14.28 -12.54 -6.23
CA ALA A 191 13.78 -11.42 -5.46
C ALA A 191 14.88 -10.35 -5.33
N LEU A 192 14.47 -9.09 -5.41
CA LEU A 192 15.28 -7.91 -5.12
C LEU A 192 14.97 -7.42 -3.70
N GLN A 193 15.00 -6.13 -3.45
CA GLN A 193 14.69 -5.58 -2.12
C GLN A 193 13.43 -4.69 -2.12
N THR A 194 13.16 -4.02 -3.24
CA THR A 194 12.09 -3.03 -3.36
C THR A 194 11.37 -3.13 -4.71
N ASN A 195 10.14 -2.62 -4.77
CA ASN A 195 9.39 -2.49 -6.02
C ASN A 195 10.10 -1.57 -7.02
N ALA A 196 10.76 -0.50 -6.57
CA ALA A 196 11.55 0.38 -7.43
C ALA A 196 12.69 -0.36 -8.12
N GLU A 197 13.40 -1.25 -7.39
CA GLU A 197 14.45 -2.08 -7.98
C GLU A 197 13.90 -3.07 -9.02
N VAL A 198 12.69 -3.62 -8.80
CA VAL A 198 12.02 -4.48 -9.79
C VAL A 198 11.72 -3.71 -11.07
N ILE A 199 11.19 -2.47 -10.94
CA ILE A 199 10.90 -1.60 -12.08
C ILE A 199 12.19 -1.31 -12.87
N ALA A 200 13.24 -0.90 -12.18
CA ALA A 200 14.54 -0.63 -12.82
C ALA A 200 15.15 -1.89 -13.47
N TYR A 201 15.03 -3.05 -12.83
CA TYR A 201 15.51 -4.31 -13.40
C TYR A 201 14.78 -4.66 -14.70
N VAL A 202 13.44 -4.57 -14.68
CA VAL A 202 12.59 -4.85 -15.86
C VAL A 202 12.88 -3.87 -17.00
N GLY A 203 13.06 -2.57 -16.68
CA GLY A 203 13.42 -1.56 -17.66
C GLY A 203 14.76 -1.83 -18.37
N ASN A 204 15.66 -2.59 -17.73
CA ASN A 204 16.98 -2.94 -18.28
C ASN A 204 17.07 -4.38 -18.83
N ASN A 205 16.03 -5.21 -18.64
CA ASN A 205 16.08 -6.63 -18.99
C ASN A 205 14.87 -7.06 -19.83
N LYS A 206 15.06 -7.19 -21.14
CA LYS A 206 14.00 -7.50 -22.11
C LYS A 206 13.25 -8.80 -21.86
N ASN A 207 13.89 -9.76 -21.22
CA ASN A 207 13.31 -11.08 -20.93
C ASN A 207 12.60 -11.15 -19.59
N ALA A 208 12.65 -10.06 -18.79
CA ALA A 208 12.07 -10.06 -17.45
C ALA A 208 10.55 -9.86 -17.49
N ILE A 209 9.88 -10.50 -16.54
CA ILE A 209 8.55 -10.16 -16.04
C ILE A 209 8.68 -9.80 -14.57
N GLY A 210 8.37 -8.57 -14.22
CA GLY A 210 8.39 -8.08 -12.84
C GLY A 210 7.02 -8.18 -12.23
N ILE A 211 6.97 -8.47 -10.94
CA ILE A 211 5.73 -8.59 -10.17
C ILE A 211 5.82 -7.65 -8.98
N ILE A 212 4.95 -6.64 -8.97
CA ILE A 212 4.98 -5.51 -8.03
C ILE A 212 3.59 -5.23 -7.44
N ALA A 213 3.55 -4.40 -6.41
CA ALA A 213 2.33 -3.76 -5.96
C ALA A 213 1.89 -2.69 -6.98
N ALA A 214 0.62 -2.69 -7.38
CA ALA A 214 0.09 -1.71 -8.32
C ALA A 214 0.18 -0.27 -7.79
N ASN A 215 0.25 -0.08 -6.48
CA ASN A 215 0.46 1.22 -5.84
C ASN A 215 1.69 1.98 -6.37
N TRP A 216 2.74 1.29 -6.80
CA TRP A 216 3.94 1.90 -7.36
C TRP A 216 3.77 2.51 -8.76
N ILE A 217 2.64 2.21 -9.41
CA ILE A 217 2.35 2.64 -10.78
C ILE A 217 0.94 3.23 -10.94
N SER A 218 0.19 3.42 -9.84
CA SER A 218 -1.24 3.80 -9.89
C SER A 218 -1.48 5.31 -9.93
N ASP A 219 -0.73 6.13 -9.19
CA ASP A 219 -0.89 7.60 -9.19
C ASP A 219 -0.27 8.21 -10.46
N THR A 220 -1.13 8.45 -11.46
CA THR A 220 -0.68 9.02 -12.74
C THR A 220 -0.34 10.51 -12.67
N ASP A 221 -0.66 11.19 -11.58
CA ASP A 221 -0.34 12.61 -11.36
C ASP A 221 1.03 12.78 -10.69
N ASP A 222 1.57 11.71 -10.06
CA ASP A 222 2.90 11.72 -9.46
C ASP A 222 4.01 11.63 -10.52
N SER A 223 5.00 12.50 -10.43
CA SER A 223 6.10 12.57 -11.41
C SER A 223 7.02 11.35 -11.37
N GLY A 224 7.23 10.73 -10.21
CA GLY A 224 8.02 9.51 -10.04
C GLY A 224 7.33 8.32 -10.67
N VAL A 225 6.01 8.18 -10.44
CA VAL A 225 5.17 7.16 -11.08
C VAL A 225 5.16 7.35 -12.61
N GLN A 226 5.05 8.58 -13.11
CA GLN A 226 5.15 8.85 -14.54
C GLN A 226 6.50 8.43 -15.12
N GLN A 227 7.59 8.63 -14.38
CA GLN A 227 8.91 8.17 -14.80
C GLN A 227 8.99 6.64 -14.85
N PHE A 228 8.54 5.94 -13.81
CA PHE A 228 8.48 4.47 -13.80
C PHE A 228 7.66 3.92 -14.97
N ARG A 229 6.51 4.51 -15.27
CA ARG A 229 5.65 4.09 -16.39
C ARG A 229 6.27 4.29 -17.78
N LYS A 230 7.29 5.16 -17.93
CA LYS A 230 8.06 5.29 -19.17
C LYS A 230 9.09 4.17 -19.34
N GLU A 231 9.55 3.59 -18.23
CA GLU A 231 10.60 2.57 -18.21
C GLU A 231 10.05 1.15 -18.40
N ILE A 232 8.74 0.95 -18.26
CA ILE A 232 8.08 -0.35 -18.31
C ILE A 232 6.80 -0.33 -19.16
N LYS A 233 6.27 -1.53 -19.43
CA LYS A 233 4.88 -1.76 -19.83
C LYS A 233 4.15 -2.52 -18.73
N ILE A 234 2.89 -2.18 -18.52
CA ILE A 234 2.00 -2.91 -17.62
C ILE A 234 1.30 -3.98 -18.45
N ALA A 235 1.28 -5.20 -17.95
CA ALA A 235 0.57 -6.29 -18.59
C ALA A 235 -0.93 -6.24 -18.26
N ASP A 236 -1.75 -6.48 -19.26
CA ASP A 236 -3.18 -6.67 -19.11
C ASP A 236 -3.51 -8.16 -18.95
N ILE A 237 -4.56 -8.44 -18.20
CA ILE A 237 -5.02 -9.81 -17.94
C ILE A 237 -6.35 -10.04 -18.64
N ALA A 238 -6.38 -11.03 -19.52
CA ALA A 238 -7.57 -11.44 -20.26
C ALA A 238 -8.16 -12.74 -19.69
N LYS A 239 -9.47 -12.91 -19.83
CA LYS A 239 -10.16 -14.14 -19.43
C LYS A 239 -9.80 -15.32 -20.35
N THR A 240 -9.64 -15.05 -21.65
CA THR A 240 -9.22 -16.00 -22.68
C THR A 240 -8.20 -15.36 -23.62
N VAL A 241 -7.53 -16.14 -24.46
CA VAL A 241 -6.46 -15.65 -25.36
C VAL A 241 -6.93 -14.55 -26.31
N ASP A 242 -8.20 -14.61 -26.77
CA ASP A 242 -8.77 -13.65 -27.73
C ASP A 242 -9.67 -12.59 -27.07
N ALA A 243 -9.76 -12.59 -25.73
CA ALA A 243 -10.54 -11.60 -24.99
C ALA A 243 -9.76 -10.32 -24.74
N GLU A 244 -10.49 -9.24 -24.52
CA GLU A 244 -9.92 -7.99 -24.03
C GLU A 244 -9.23 -8.22 -22.68
N GLY A 245 -8.03 -7.64 -22.52
CA GLY A 245 -7.28 -7.67 -21.27
C GLY A 245 -7.51 -6.39 -20.48
N TYR A 246 -7.42 -6.50 -19.16
CA TYR A 246 -7.59 -5.40 -18.22
C TYR A 246 -6.34 -5.24 -17.36
N GLY A 247 -5.91 -4.00 -17.18
CA GLY A 247 -4.78 -3.66 -16.31
C GLY A 247 -5.19 -3.50 -14.84
N PRO A 248 -4.21 -3.34 -13.93
CA PRO A 248 -4.44 -3.22 -12.48
C PRO A 248 -4.95 -1.82 -12.09
N TYR A 249 -5.94 -1.31 -12.81
CA TYR A 249 -6.48 0.03 -12.61
C TYR A 249 -7.71 0.00 -11.73
N GLN A 250 -7.91 1.10 -10.99
CA GLN A 250 -9.00 1.28 -10.03
C GLN A 250 -10.37 0.87 -10.55
N ALA A 251 -10.72 1.27 -11.79
CA ALA A 251 -12.00 0.92 -12.39
C ALA A 251 -12.19 -0.59 -12.55
N TYR A 252 -11.17 -1.30 -13.03
CA TYR A 252 -11.22 -2.75 -13.24
C TYR A 252 -11.11 -3.56 -11.95
N LEU A 253 -10.52 -2.96 -10.89
CA LEU A 253 -10.58 -3.53 -9.54
C LEU A 253 -12.00 -3.41 -8.94
N ALA A 254 -12.69 -2.31 -9.24
CA ALA A 254 -14.06 -2.07 -8.76
C ALA A 254 -15.07 -2.99 -9.46
N THR A 255 -14.94 -3.21 -10.77
CA THR A 255 -15.80 -4.11 -11.54
C THR A 255 -15.44 -5.59 -11.38
N GLY A 256 -14.23 -5.90 -10.90
CA GLY A 256 -13.73 -7.28 -10.78
C GLY A 256 -13.19 -7.85 -12.09
N ASP A 257 -12.96 -7.02 -13.11
CA ASP A 257 -12.39 -7.45 -14.39
C ASP A 257 -10.89 -7.78 -14.26
N TYR A 258 -10.16 -7.08 -13.37
CA TYR A 258 -8.79 -7.46 -13.01
C TYR A 258 -8.78 -8.43 -11.83
N PRO A 259 -8.21 -9.66 -11.98
CA PRO A 259 -8.43 -10.74 -11.01
C PRO A 259 -7.54 -10.69 -9.76
N TYR A 260 -6.41 -9.98 -9.79
CA TYR A 260 -5.40 -10.07 -8.73
C TYR A 260 -5.51 -8.93 -7.70
N LYS A 261 -6.74 -8.65 -7.27
CA LYS A 261 -7.05 -7.69 -6.22
C LYS A 261 -6.71 -8.25 -4.84
N ARG A 262 -6.13 -7.40 -3.98
CA ARG A 262 -5.87 -7.71 -2.57
C ARG A 262 -6.26 -6.53 -1.69
N THR A 263 -6.50 -6.78 -0.42
CA THR A 263 -6.92 -5.73 0.53
C THR A 263 -5.76 -5.36 1.44
N MET A 264 -5.53 -4.06 1.56
CA MET A 264 -4.58 -3.47 2.50
C MET A 264 -5.27 -3.24 3.85
N TYR A 265 -4.64 -3.70 4.92
CA TYR A 265 -5.14 -3.56 6.30
C TYR A 265 -4.14 -2.78 7.14
N ILE A 266 -4.64 -1.85 7.96
CA ILE A 266 -3.92 -1.38 9.13
C ILE A 266 -4.32 -2.25 10.32
N ILE A 267 -3.33 -2.81 11.00
CA ILE A 267 -3.49 -3.66 12.19
C ILE A 267 -2.91 -2.90 13.36
N ASN A 268 -3.76 -2.55 14.32
CA ASN A 268 -3.37 -1.78 15.49
C ASN A 268 -3.37 -2.66 16.74
N ALA A 269 -2.18 -3.05 17.19
CA ALA A 269 -1.97 -3.84 18.40
C ALA A 269 -1.82 -2.98 19.68
N GLN A 270 -2.05 -1.66 19.62
CA GLN A 270 -2.10 -0.82 20.81
C GLN A 270 -3.33 -1.17 21.66
N ALA A 271 -3.12 -1.53 22.92
CA ALA A 271 -4.22 -1.81 23.88
C ALA A 271 -4.94 -0.53 24.35
N ARG A 272 -4.49 0.65 23.93
CA ARG A 272 -4.98 1.97 24.35
C ARG A 272 -5.41 2.83 23.17
N LYS A 273 -6.22 3.87 23.46
CA LYS A 273 -6.61 4.89 22.47
C LYS A 273 -5.45 5.89 22.28
N GLY A 274 -4.52 5.56 21.39
CA GLY A 274 -3.35 6.39 21.06
C GLY A 274 -3.33 6.81 19.58
N LEU A 275 -2.20 7.34 19.14
CA LEU A 275 -1.99 7.87 17.81
C LEU A 275 -2.20 6.80 16.70
N GLY A 276 -1.89 5.53 16.99
CA GLY A 276 -2.17 4.43 16.05
C GLY A 276 -3.66 4.27 15.74
N LEU A 277 -4.54 4.42 16.74
CA LEU A 277 -5.99 4.44 16.50
C LEU A 277 -6.41 5.66 15.68
N GLY A 278 -5.81 6.83 15.95
CA GLY A 278 -6.08 8.05 15.22
C GLY A 278 -5.72 7.92 13.74
N PHE A 279 -4.52 7.40 13.45
CA PHE A 279 -4.09 7.18 12.08
C PHE A 279 -4.93 6.11 11.36
N ALA A 280 -5.28 5.01 12.04
CA ALA A 280 -6.19 4.00 11.48
C ALA A 280 -7.57 4.59 11.14
N SER A 281 -8.11 5.45 12.01
CA SER A 281 -9.39 6.14 11.80
C SER A 281 -9.30 7.16 10.65
N PHE A 282 -8.18 7.86 10.53
CA PHE A 282 -7.92 8.78 9.43
C PHE A 282 -7.87 8.04 8.09
N LEU A 283 -7.08 6.96 7.99
CA LEU A 283 -6.96 6.17 6.76
C LEU A 283 -8.30 5.56 6.33
N ALA A 284 -9.08 5.04 7.27
CA ALA A 284 -10.40 4.46 6.99
C ALA A 284 -11.50 5.53 6.81
N GLY A 285 -11.27 6.77 7.25
CA GLY A 285 -12.21 7.88 7.16
C GLY A 285 -12.24 8.56 5.80
N ASP A 286 -13.16 9.51 5.63
CA ASP A 286 -13.40 10.20 4.36
C ASP A 286 -12.13 10.84 3.76
N GLN A 287 -11.27 11.45 4.58
CA GLN A 287 -10.03 12.08 4.13
C GLN A 287 -9.03 11.04 3.59
N GLY A 288 -8.75 9.97 4.32
CA GLY A 288 -7.87 8.90 3.88
C GLY A 288 -8.42 8.20 2.63
N GLN A 289 -9.73 7.96 2.56
CA GLN A 289 -10.34 7.33 1.40
C GLN A 289 -10.30 8.21 0.14
N ARG A 290 -10.28 9.54 0.29
CA ARG A 290 -10.03 10.49 -0.83
C ARG A 290 -8.58 10.43 -1.32
N ILE A 291 -7.61 10.25 -0.41
CA ILE A 291 -6.21 10.05 -0.79
C ILE A 291 -6.09 8.74 -1.58
N VAL A 292 -6.64 7.64 -1.05
CA VAL A 292 -6.67 6.34 -1.74
C VAL A 292 -7.25 6.47 -3.15
N LEU A 293 -8.37 7.20 -3.29
CA LEU A 293 -9.02 7.42 -4.58
C LEU A 293 -8.14 8.21 -5.53
N LYS A 294 -7.49 9.27 -5.05
CA LYS A 294 -6.61 10.15 -5.83
C LYS A 294 -5.36 9.41 -6.30
N ASP A 295 -4.75 8.62 -5.43
CA ASP A 295 -3.54 7.86 -5.73
C ASP A 295 -3.80 6.62 -6.62
N GLY A 296 -5.04 6.49 -7.14
CA GLY A 296 -5.41 5.48 -8.13
C GLY A 296 -5.67 4.09 -7.57
N LEU A 297 -5.75 3.93 -6.24
CA LEU A 297 -6.17 2.70 -5.59
C LEU A 297 -7.69 2.68 -5.38
N LEU A 298 -8.26 1.49 -5.20
CA LEU A 298 -9.69 1.35 -4.91
C LEU A 298 -9.93 1.56 -3.40
N PRO A 299 -10.70 2.59 -2.98
CA PRO A 299 -11.03 2.80 -1.59
C PRO A 299 -11.73 1.59 -0.96
N ALA A 300 -11.40 1.29 0.31
CA ALA A 300 -12.11 0.25 1.08
C ALA A 300 -13.56 0.67 1.38
N GLN A 301 -13.80 1.99 1.47
CA GLN A 301 -15.12 2.59 1.60
C GLN A 301 -15.23 3.76 0.63
N ALA A 302 -16.34 3.87 -0.08
CA ALA A 302 -16.55 4.98 -1.00
C ALA A 302 -16.56 6.32 -0.22
N PRO A 303 -15.69 7.30 -0.57
CA PRO A 303 -15.71 8.59 0.10
C PRO A 303 -17.00 9.34 -0.22
N THR A 304 -17.47 10.16 0.73
CA THR A 304 -18.69 10.95 0.60
C THR A 304 -18.55 11.97 -0.54
N ARG A 305 -19.48 11.97 -1.50
CA ARG A 305 -19.56 12.99 -2.53
C ARG A 305 -20.48 14.13 -2.06
N LEU A 306 -19.92 15.31 -1.85
CA LEU A 306 -20.73 16.52 -1.63
C LEU A 306 -21.17 17.05 -2.99
N ILE A 307 -22.45 16.88 -3.33
CA ILE A 307 -23.06 17.50 -4.52
C ILE A 307 -23.65 18.84 -4.06
N LYS A 308 -23.10 19.97 -4.54
CA LYS A 308 -23.79 21.26 -4.43
C LYS A 308 -24.98 21.22 -5.39
N ALA A 309 -26.19 21.14 -4.85
CA ALA A 309 -27.37 21.42 -5.63
C ALA A 309 -27.45 22.95 -5.87
N THR A 310 -27.13 23.43 -7.05
CA THR A 310 -27.52 24.77 -7.51
C THR A 310 -29.03 24.69 -7.76
N ARG A 311 -29.80 25.44 -6.98
CA ARG A 311 -31.19 25.77 -7.37
C ARG A 311 -31.08 26.82 -8.48
N ASP A 312 -31.52 26.47 -9.69
CA ASP A 312 -31.82 27.39 -10.76
C ASP A 312 -33.01 28.26 -10.36
#